data_c07adf09a8aa9182b26650b9fc540266
#
_entry.id   c07adf09a8aa9182b26650b9fc540266
#
_cell.length_a   1.000
_cell.length_b   1.000
_cell.length_c   1.000
_cell.angle_alpha   90.00
_cell.angle_beta   90.00
_cell.angle_gamma   90.00
#
_symmetry.space_group_name_H-M   'P 1'
#
loop_
_entity.id
_entity.type
_entity.pdbx_description
1 polymer ?
#
loop_
_entity_poly.entity_id
_entity_poly.type
_entity_poly.pdbx_seq_one_letter_code
_entity_poly.pdbx_strand_id
1 'polypeptide(L)'
;EALAACDVLGVRGILLDYPHEGVDVNRENIARVTEKIAGENPDIVVAHWPVDTHPDHRTSAALALAAYIDAETTFGFYHFEVMTGQQSMHFHPTHYVDISEVAKLKHESLLCHKSQDGEAVWQSHELMHRFRGHECGAPRAEAYIRLDRRHTVQPGLPDLLVSSSV
;
A
#
# COMPACT_ATOMS: atom_id res chain seq x y z
N GLU A 1 -19.15 -2.27 -5.66
CA GLU A 1 -17.96 -2.98 -6.17
C GLU A 1 -16.91 -3.11 -5.07
N ALA A 2 -16.40 -1.99 -4.48
CA ALA A 2 -15.37 -2.04 -3.43
C ALA A 2 -15.77 -2.90 -2.21
N LEU A 3 -17.00 -2.78 -1.70
CA LEU A 3 -17.48 -3.61 -0.61
C LEU A 3 -17.55 -5.09 -1.00
N ALA A 4 -17.94 -5.41 -2.24
CA ALA A 4 -17.94 -6.79 -2.73
C ALA A 4 -16.51 -7.37 -2.82
N ALA A 5 -15.53 -6.54 -3.18
CA ALA A 5 -14.11 -6.95 -3.14
C ALA A 5 -13.63 -7.20 -1.69
N CYS A 6 -14.06 -6.36 -0.75
CA CYS A 6 -13.80 -6.57 0.67
C CYS A 6 -14.41 -7.88 1.20
N ASP A 7 -15.63 -8.21 0.78
CA ASP A 7 -16.30 -9.47 1.15
C ASP A 7 -15.50 -10.69 0.65
N VAL A 8 -15.00 -10.65 -0.60
CA VAL A 8 -14.15 -11.71 -1.15
C VAL A 8 -12.86 -11.88 -0.32
N LEU A 9 -12.25 -10.75 0.08
CA LEU A 9 -11.02 -10.76 0.89
C LEU A 9 -11.25 -11.10 2.37
N GLY A 10 -12.52 -11.13 2.82
CA GLY A 10 -12.85 -11.34 4.23
C GLY A 10 -12.46 -10.17 5.13
N VAL A 11 -12.43 -8.96 4.60
CA VAL A 11 -12.04 -7.73 5.32
C VAL A 11 -13.21 -6.75 5.42
N ARG A 12 -13.18 -5.89 6.42
CA ARG A 12 -14.18 -4.84 6.61
C ARG A 12 -13.89 -3.64 5.70
N GLY A 13 -14.82 -3.34 4.79
CA GLY A 13 -14.78 -2.12 3.99
C GLY A 13 -15.31 -0.91 4.78
N ILE A 14 -14.57 0.20 4.73
CA ILE A 14 -14.98 1.48 5.32
C ILE A 14 -14.93 2.54 4.25
N LEU A 15 -16.08 3.14 3.95
CA LEU A 15 -16.19 4.24 3.00
C LEU A 15 -16.12 5.56 3.77
N LEU A 16 -15.26 6.46 3.32
CA LEU A 16 -15.14 7.79 3.92
C LEU A 16 -16.11 8.82 3.30
N ASP A 17 -16.92 8.40 2.33
CA ASP A 17 -17.94 9.23 1.65
C ASP A 17 -17.38 10.56 1.11
N TYR A 18 -16.17 10.53 0.59
CA TYR A 18 -15.63 11.65 -0.16
C TYR A 18 -16.30 11.75 -1.54
N PRO A 19 -16.50 12.97 -2.05
CA PRO A 19 -17.01 13.15 -3.41
C PRO A 19 -16.04 12.51 -4.43
N HIS A 20 -16.60 12.01 -5.51
CA HIS A 20 -15.81 11.52 -6.64
C HIS A 20 -15.09 12.72 -7.26
N GLU A 21 -13.78 12.69 -7.26
CA GLU A 21 -12.88 13.80 -7.63
C GLU A 21 -12.88 14.99 -6.66
N GLY A 22 -11.73 15.62 -6.53
CA GLY A 22 -11.60 16.91 -5.85
C GLY A 22 -11.52 16.88 -4.32
N VAL A 23 -11.04 15.77 -3.74
CA VAL A 23 -10.71 15.76 -2.32
C VAL A 23 -9.44 16.58 -2.07
N ASP A 24 -9.57 17.66 -1.31
CA ASP A 24 -8.45 18.52 -0.97
C ASP A 24 -7.61 17.93 0.17
N VAL A 25 -6.30 18.13 0.06
CA VAL A 25 -5.37 17.89 1.19
C VAL A 25 -5.39 19.13 2.08
N ASN A 26 -6.30 19.14 3.05
CA ASN A 26 -6.48 20.23 4.00
C ASN A 26 -6.57 19.71 5.43
N ARG A 27 -6.55 20.60 6.42
CA ARG A 27 -6.55 20.23 7.85
C ARG A 27 -7.76 19.40 8.26
N GLU A 28 -8.93 19.68 7.72
CA GLU A 28 -10.16 18.97 8.03
C GLU A 28 -10.08 17.51 7.55
N ASN A 29 -9.70 17.30 6.29
CA ASN A 29 -9.57 15.96 5.72
C ASN A 29 -8.42 15.17 6.35
N ILE A 30 -7.31 15.83 6.70
CA ILE A 30 -6.22 15.21 7.46
C ILE A 30 -6.72 14.75 8.84
N ALA A 31 -7.41 15.62 9.58
CA ALA A 31 -7.96 15.28 10.90
C ALA A 31 -8.94 14.10 10.82
N ARG A 32 -9.82 14.09 9.81
CA ARG A 32 -10.77 13.01 9.59
C ARG A 32 -10.08 11.66 9.33
N VAL A 33 -9.03 11.64 8.51
CA VAL A 33 -8.25 10.42 8.25
C VAL A 33 -7.47 10.00 9.49
N THR A 34 -6.86 10.94 10.20
CA THR A 34 -6.13 10.69 11.46
C THR A 34 -7.03 10.06 12.51
N GLU A 35 -8.22 10.65 12.74
CA GLU A 35 -9.21 10.12 13.68
C GLU A 35 -9.66 8.71 13.29
N LYS A 36 -9.87 8.47 11.99
CA LYS A 36 -10.27 7.16 11.51
C LYS A 36 -9.19 6.11 11.75
N ILE A 37 -7.93 6.41 11.43
CA ILE A 37 -6.81 5.50 11.68
C ILE A 37 -6.66 5.25 13.19
N ALA A 38 -6.72 6.30 14.01
CA ALA A 38 -6.61 6.16 15.46
C ALA A 38 -7.73 5.29 16.04
N GLY A 39 -8.97 5.44 15.55
CA GLY A 39 -10.12 4.63 15.98
C GLY A 39 -10.00 3.14 15.64
N GLU A 40 -9.27 2.79 14.58
CA GLU A 40 -9.00 1.39 14.22
C GLU A 40 -7.80 0.81 14.97
N ASN A 41 -6.92 1.66 15.53
CA ASN A 41 -5.70 1.28 16.26
C ASN A 41 -4.87 0.19 15.53
N PRO A 42 -4.46 0.42 14.26
CA PRO A 42 -3.79 -0.59 13.47
C PRO A 42 -2.32 -0.77 13.87
N ASP A 43 -1.78 -1.97 13.68
CA ASP A 43 -0.35 -2.23 13.74
C ASP A 43 0.38 -1.72 12.48
N ILE A 44 -0.31 -1.75 11.34
CA ILE A 44 0.22 -1.37 10.03
C ILE A 44 -0.83 -0.57 9.26
N VAL A 45 -0.39 0.50 8.61
CA VAL A 45 -1.15 1.24 7.60
C VAL A 45 -0.42 1.16 6.27
N VAL A 46 -1.16 0.84 5.22
CA VAL A 46 -0.65 0.77 3.85
C VAL A 46 -1.39 1.81 3.00
N ALA A 47 -0.65 2.66 2.29
CA ALA A 47 -1.21 3.72 1.45
C ALA A 47 -0.58 3.72 0.06
N HIS A 48 -1.23 4.39 -0.89
CA HIS A 48 -0.67 4.58 -2.22
C HIS A 48 0.70 5.26 -2.18
N TRP A 49 1.53 4.96 -3.18
CA TRP A 49 2.75 5.71 -3.44
C TRP A 49 2.41 7.14 -3.94
N PRO A 50 3.05 8.21 -3.40
CA PRO A 50 2.68 9.59 -3.73
C PRO A 50 3.11 10.05 -5.13
N VAL A 51 4.03 9.34 -5.78
CA VAL A 51 4.48 9.65 -7.15
C VAL A 51 3.73 8.75 -8.13
N ASP A 52 2.53 9.18 -8.50
CA ASP A 52 1.59 8.40 -9.30
C ASP A 52 0.88 9.30 -10.33
N THR A 53 0.45 8.73 -11.45
CA THR A 53 -0.28 9.47 -12.50
C THR A 53 -1.72 9.77 -12.09
N HIS A 54 -2.34 8.93 -11.24
CA HIS A 54 -3.73 9.10 -10.81
C HIS A 54 -3.85 10.14 -9.70
N PRO A 55 -4.71 11.17 -9.84
CA PRO A 55 -4.85 12.22 -8.84
C PRO A 55 -5.33 11.69 -7.48
N ASP A 56 -6.29 10.77 -7.45
CA ASP A 56 -6.82 10.23 -6.19
C ASP A 56 -5.78 9.38 -5.43
N HIS A 57 -4.87 8.71 -6.13
CA HIS A 57 -3.76 8.01 -5.49
C HIS A 57 -2.83 8.98 -4.78
N ARG A 58 -2.49 10.11 -5.44
CA ARG A 58 -1.64 11.15 -4.84
C ARG A 58 -2.31 11.80 -3.63
N THR A 59 -3.61 12.13 -3.74
CA THR A 59 -4.38 12.70 -2.63
C THR A 59 -4.47 11.74 -1.45
N SER A 60 -4.82 10.47 -1.71
CA SER A 60 -4.87 9.43 -0.69
C SER A 60 -3.53 9.25 0.01
N ALA A 61 -2.43 9.20 -0.76
CA ALA A 61 -1.08 9.12 -0.22
C ALA A 61 -0.73 10.31 0.68
N ALA A 62 -1.06 11.54 0.24
CA ALA A 62 -0.77 12.75 1.01
C ALA A 62 -1.58 12.84 2.31
N LEU A 63 -2.87 12.49 2.29
CA LEU A 63 -3.72 12.44 3.48
C LEU A 63 -3.23 11.38 4.47
N ALA A 64 -2.92 10.18 3.99
CA ALA A 64 -2.41 9.10 4.85
C ALA A 64 -1.04 9.43 5.45
N LEU A 65 -0.14 10.05 4.67
CA LEU A 65 1.16 10.50 5.15
C LEU A 65 1.02 11.59 6.22
N ALA A 66 0.17 12.60 5.99
CA ALA A 66 -0.09 13.64 6.98
C ALA A 66 -0.68 13.05 8.26
N ALA A 67 -1.65 12.15 8.16
CA ALA A 67 -2.21 11.44 9.29
C ALA A 67 -1.16 10.62 10.05
N TYR A 68 -0.23 9.96 9.34
CA TYR A 68 0.88 9.25 9.96
C TYR A 68 1.82 10.20 10.73
N ILE A 69 2.11 11.40 10.18
CA ILE A 69 2.96 12.38 10.86
C ILE A 69 2.28 12.93 12.11
N ASP A 70 0.97 13.20 12.05
CA ASP A 70 0.18 13.81 13.12
C ASP A 70 -0.28 12.78 14.18
N ALA A 71 -0.24 11.47 13.88
CA ALA A 71 -0.70 10.44 14.80
C ALA A 71 0.12 10.40 16.10
N GLU A 72 -0.57 10.29 17.22
CA GLU A 72 0.03 10.08 18.54
C GLU A 72 0.48 8.64 18.76
N THR A 73 -0.20 7.69 18.09
CA THR A 73 0.10 6.25 18.15
C THR A 73 1.19 5.87 17.17
N THR A 74 1.92 4.81 17.48
CA THR A 74 2.96 4.25 16.61
C THR A 74 2.43 3.03 15.86
N PHE A 75 2.53 3.06 14.54
CA PHE A 75 2.23 1.93 13.65
C PHE A 75 3.23 1.90 12.50
N GLY A 76 3.39 0.75 11.86
CA GLY A 76 4.18 0.64 10.64
C GLY A 76 3.48 1.34 9.48
N PHE A 77 4.18 2.21 8.75
CA PHE A 77 3.59 2.90 7.60
C PHE A 77 4.31 2.48 6.32
N TYR A 78 3.53 2.02 5.35
CA TYR A 78 4.05 1.49 4.09
C TYR A 78 3.32 2.10 2.90
N HIS A 79 4.07 2.35 1.83
CA HIS A 79 3.51 2.67 0.54
C HIS A 79 3.53 1.46 -0.39
N PHE A 80 2.48 1.27 -1.17
CA PHE A 80 2.38 0.27 -2.22
C PHE A 80 2.32 0.93 -3.60
N GLU A 81 2.72 0.18 -4.60
CA GLU A 81 2.68 0.59 -6.01
C GLU A 81 1.40 0.13 -6.70
N VAL A 82 1.01 0.86 -7.74
CA VAL A 82 -0.06 0.47 -8.65
C VAL A 82 0.49 0.47 -10.06
N MET A 83 0.49 -0.69 -10.73
CA MET A 83 0.95 -0.87 -12.11
C MET A 83 2.20 -0.03 -12.43
N THR A 84 3.31 -0.35 -11.76
CA THR A 84 4.60 0.34 -11.93
C THR A 84 4.99 0.41 -13.40
N GLY A 85 5.43 1.60 -13.82
CA GLY A 85 5.73 1.93 -15.20
C GLY A 85 4.52 2.43 -16.02
N GLN A 86 3.29 2.28 -15.49
CA GLN A 86 2.07 2.87 -16.06
C GLN A 86 1.48 3.95 -15.15
N GLN A 87 1.31 3.66 -13.87
CA GLN A 87 0.76 4.59 -12.88
C GLN A 87 1.79 5.03 -11.86
N SER A 88 2.28 4.13 -11.01
CA SER A 88 3.33 4.49 -10.05
C SER A 88 4.68 4.68 -10.73
N MET A 89 5.34 5.80 -10.42
CA MET A 89 6.64 6.17 -10.98
C MET A 89 7.72 6.20 -9.90
N HIS A 90 8.95 5.83 -10.25
CA HIS A 90 10.10 5.89 -9.33
C HIS A 90 9.89 5.12 -8.03
N PHE A 91 9.19 3.99 -8.09
CA PHE A 91 8.95 3.12 -6.95
C PHE A 91 10.13 2.18 -6.76
N HIS A 92 10.87 2.36 -5.67
CA HIS A 92 12.03 1.54 -5.30
C HIS A 92 11.73 0.79 -4.00
N PRO A 93 11.18 -0.44 -4.07
CA PRO A 93 10.71 -1.15 -2.89
C PRO A 93 11.84 -1.51 -1.94
N THR A 94 11.50 -1.54 -0.65
CA THR A 94 12.39 -1.95 0.44
C THR A 94 11.93 -3.24 1.11
N HIS A 95 10.67 -3.63 0.90
CA HIS A 95 10.04 -4.79 1.51
C HIS A 95 9.22 -5.54 0.48
N TYR A 96 9.15 -6.86 0.61
CA TYR A 96 8.39 -7.73 -0.26
C TYR A 96 7.55 -8.70 0.57
N VAL A 97 6.38 -9.02 0.08
CA VAL A 97 5.48 -10.01 0.68
C VAL A 97 5.16 -11.06 -0.39
N ASP A 98 5.51 -12.31 -0.14
CA ASP A 98 5.11 -13.43 -1.00
C ASP A 98 3.58 -13.59 -0.96
N ILE A 99 2.95 -13.40 -2.12
CA ILE A 99 1.50 -13.53 -2.30
C ILE A 99 1.11 -14.75 -3.13
N SER A 100 2.02 -15.68 -3.37
CA SER A 100 1.80 -16.82 -4.27
C SER A 100 0.55 -17.62 -3.90
N GLU A 101 0.34 -17.87 -2.62
CA GLU A 101 -0.79 -18.63 -2.11
C GLU A 101 -2.14 -17.88 -2.17
N VAL A 102 -2.09 -16.53 -2.16
CA VAL A 102 -3.29 -15.67 -2.13
C VAL A 102 -3.55 -14.94 -3.45
N ALA A 103 -2.71 -15.12 -4.45
CA ALA A 103 -2.83 -14.46 -5.75
C ALA A 103 -4.20 -14.71 -6.41
N LYS A 104 -4.74 -15.93 -6.26
CA LYS A 104 -6.08 -16.26 -6.77
C LYS A 104 -7.17 -15.46 -6.08
N LEU A 105 -7.10 -15.32 -4.76
CA LEU A 105 -8.06 -14.54 -3.97
C LEU A 105 -7.98 -13.05 -4.36
N LYS A 106 -6.78 -12.52 -4.57
CA LYS A 106 -6.58 -11.16 -5.07
C LYS A 106 -7.21 -10.96 -6.45
N HIS A 107 -7.02 -11.89 -7.37
CA HIS A 107 -7.65 -11.85 -8.69
C HIS A 107 -9.18 -11.83 -8.57
N GLU A 108 -9.77 -12.74 -7.79
CA GLU A 108 -11.22 -12.79 -7.57
C GLU A 108 -11.77 -11.49 -6.99
N SER A 109 -11.06 -10.86 -6.04
CA SER A 109 -11.46 -9.56 -5.49
C SER A 109 -11.42 -8.44 -6.53
N LEU A 110 -10.42 -8.45 -7.40
CA LEU A 110 -10.30 -7.47 -8.48
C LEU A 110 -11.46 -7.59 -9.48
N LEU A 111 -11.90 -8.80 -9.80
CA LEU A 111 -13.05 -9.04 -10.69
C LEU A 111 -14.39 -8.54 -10.13
N CYS A 112 -14.47 -8.16 -8.85
CA CYS A 112 -15.64 -7.48 -8.29
C CYS A 112 -15.83 -6.06 -8.84
N HIS A 113 -14.79 -5.45 -9.41
CA HIS A 113 -14.83 -4.11 -10.02
C HIS A 113 -15.32 -4.18 -11.47
N LYS A 114 -16.60 -4.47 -11.65
CA LYS A 114 -17.23 -4.71 -12.96
C LYS A 114 -17.27 -3.49 -13.87
N SER A 115 -17.13 -2.28 -13.31
CA SER A 115 -16.99 -1.03 -14.07
C SER A 115 -15.64 -0.90 -14.77
N GLN A 116 -14.69 -1.77 -14.42
CA GLN A 116 -13.34 -1.83 -14.99
C GLN A 116 -13.19 -3.10 -15.81
N ASP A 117 -12.26 -3.12 -16.75
CA ASP A 117 -11.84 -4.36 -17.40
C ASP A 117 -10.92 -5.15 -16.45
N GLY A 118 -11.55 -5.92 -15.56
CA GLY A 118 -10.84 -6.62 -14.47
C GLY A 118 -9.78 -7.58 -14.97
N GLU A 119 -10.00 -8.25 -16.12
CA GLU A 119 -9.01 -9.18 -16.67
C GLU A 119 -7.80 -8.44 -17.28
N ALA A 120 -8.00 -7.34 -17.98
CA ALA A 120 -6.90 -6.53 -18.51
C ALA A 120 -6.09 -5.90 -17.37
N VAL A 121 -6.77 -5.40 -16.32
CA VAL A 121 -6.12 -4.90 -15.11
C VAL A 121 -5.34 -6.00 -14.42
N TRP A 122 -5.91 -7.21 -14.27
CA TRP A 122 -5.22 -8.34 -13.68
C TRP A 122 -3.93 -8.71 -14.42
N GLN A 123 -3.96 -8.72 -15.77
CA GLN A 123 -2.76 -9.03 -16.56
C GLN A 123 -1.59 -8.09 -16.22
N SER A 124 -1.86 -6.80 -16.07
CA SER A 124 -0.84 -5.81 -15.67
C SER A 124 -0.34 -6.07 -14.25
N HIS A 125 -1.24 -6.36 -13.30
CA HIS A 125 -0.87 -6.70 -11.93
C HIS A 125 -0.09 -8.02 -11.85
N GLU A 126 -0.52 -9.05 -12.56
CA GLU A 126 0.19 -10.35 -12.57
C GLU A 126 1.63 -10.20 -13.08
N LEU A 127 1.84 -9.40 -14.13
CA LEU A 127 3.19 -9.10 -14.62
C LEU A 127 4.05 -8.44 -13.53
N MET A 128 3.49 -7.44 -12.85
CA MET A 128 4.16 -6.74 -11.75
C MET A 128 4.47 -7.69 -10.59
N HIS A 129 3.50 -8.52 -10.17
CA HIS A 129 3.69 -9.47 -9.07
C HIS A 129 4.80 -10.50 -9.37
N ARG A 130 4.86 -10.98 -10.61
CA ARG A 130 5.92 -11.91 -11.04
C ARG A 130 7.28 -11.24 -11.09
N PHE A 131 7.33 -9.99 -11.55
CA PHE A 131 8.57 -9.20 -11.52
C PHE A 131 9.06 -8.98 -10.09
N ARG A 132 8.17 -8.57 -9.17
CA ARG A 132 8.51 -8.41 -7.75
C ARG A 132 8.87 -9.72 -7.08
N GLY A 133 8.20 -10.81 -7.45
CA GLY A 133 8.58 -12.16 -7.03
C GLY A 133 9.99 -12.53 -7.47
N HIS A 134 10.35 -12.21 -8.73
CA HIS A 134 11.71 -12.44 -9.23
C HIS A 134 12.76 -11.67 -8.41
N GLU A 135 12.49 -10.44 -8.02
CA GLU A 135 13.42 -9.63 -7.20
C GLU A 135 13.67 -10.24 -5.81
N CYS A 136 12.69 -10.92 -5.21
CA CYS A 136 12.81 -11.46 -3.85
C CYS A 136 12.87 -13.00 -3.78
N GLY A 137 12.87 -13.70 -4.92
CA GLY A 137 12.96 -15.16 -4.96
C GLY A 137 11.65 -15.90 -4.70
N ALA A 138 10.48 -15.25 -4.88
CA ALA A 138 9.16 -15.85 -4.77
C ALA A 138 8.50 -15.99 -6.15
N PRO A 139 7.50 -16.88 -6.34
CA PRO A 139 6.74 -16.95 -7.59
C PRO A 139 5.96 -15.66 -7.90
N ARG A 140 5.41 -15.01 -6.86
CA ARG A 140 4.70 -13.72 -6.91
C ARG A 140 4.92 -12.96 -5.62
N ALA A 141 5.14 -11.66 -5.71
CA ALA A 141 5.22 -10.81 -4.53
C ALA A 141 4.50 -9.47 -4.75
N GLU A 142 4.07 -8.89 -3.66
CA GLU A 142 3.79 -7.46 -3.55
C GLU A 142 5.00 -6.75 -2.97
N ALA A 143 5.19 -5.51 -3.36
CA ALA A 143 6.34 -4.73 -2.94
C ALA A 143 5.92 -3.43 -2.25
N TYR A 144 6.69 -3.03 -1.25
CA TYR A 144 6.38 -1.91 -0.38
C TYR A 144 7.61 -1.07 -0.08
N ILE A 145 7.37 0.23 0.16
CA ILE A 145 8.36 1.13 0.75
C ILE A 145 7.91 1.44 2.16
N ARG A 146 8.71 1.04 3.14
CA ARG A 146 8.49 1.44 4.53
C ARG A 146 8.94 2.88 4.74
N LEU A 147 8.11 3.65 5.44
CA LEU A 147 8.44 5.00 5.87
C LEU A 147 8.59 5.02 7.40
N ASP A 148 9.72 5.50 7.87
CA ASP A 148 9.99 5.68 9.29
C ASP A 148 10.03 7.17 9.64
N ARG A 149 9.28 7.59 10.66
CA ARG A 149 9.22 9.00 11.12
C ARG A 149 10.57 9.51 11.64
N ARG A 150 11.36 8.62 12.17
CA ARG A 150 12.67 8.94 12.74
C ARG A 150 13.65 7.90 12.28
N HIS A 151 14.78 8.35 11.79
CA HIS A 151 15.95 7.51 11.73
C HIS A 151 16.35 7.19 13.18
N THR A 152 15.87 6.09 13.72
CA THR A 152 16.39 5.57 14.97
C THR A 152 17.85 5.22 14.70
N VAL A 153 18.75 5.92 15.38
CA VAL A 153 20.13 5.45 15.52
C VAL A 153 20.01 4.09 16.22
N GLN A 154 20.03 3.02 15.44
CA GLN A 154 20.19 1.69 15.99
C GLN A 154 21.56 1.71 16.69
N PRO A 155 21.64 1.39 17.98
CA PRO A 155 22.92 1.29 18.66
C PRO A 155 23.70 0.15 17.99
N GLY A 156 24.71 0.53 17.19
CA GLY A 156 25.55 -0.38 16.46
C GLY A 156 24.74 -1.34 15.57
N LEU A 157 25.02 -1.46 14.29
CA LEU A 157 24.49 -2.56 13.52
C LEU A 157 25.05 -3.85 14.15
N PRO A 158 24.29 -4.55 15.03
CA PRO A 158 24.83 -5.72 15.63
C PRO A 158 24.81 -6.80 14.58
N ASP A 159 25.88 -7.49 14.42
CA ASP A 159 26.02 -8.86 13.94
C ASP A 159 25.43 -9.26 12.56
N LEU A 160 24.59 -8.42 11.91
CA LEU A 160 24.08 -8.70 10.57
C LEU A 160 25.10 -8.47 9.45
N LEU A 161 26.18 -7.73 9.73
CA LEU A 161 27.27 -7.53 8.80
C LEU A 161 28.49 -8.42 9.10
N VAL A 162 28.44 -9.24 10.15
CA VAL A 162 29.57 -10.11 10.57
C VAL A 162 29.37 -11.58 10.15
N SER A 163 28.18 -11.96 9.65
CA SER A 163 27.90 -13.35 9.27
C SER A 163 28.16 -13.71 7.81
N SER A 164 28.86 -12.88 7.05
CA SER A 164 29.25 -13.19 5.67
C SER A 164 30.74 -13.40 5.50
N SER A 165 31.37 -14.09 6.44
CA SER A 165 32.70 -14.65 6.24
C SER A 165 32.65 -16.15 6.49
N VAL A 166 32.23 -16.91 5.48
CA VAL A 166 32.79 -18.22 5.10
C VAL A 166 32.59 -18.38 3.61
#